data_0abb71433f18df24434c80933abbb2bc
#
_entry.id   0abb71433f18df24434c80933abbb2bc
#
_cell.length_a   1.000
_cell.length_b   1.000
_cell.length_c   1.000
_cell.angle_alpha   90.00
_cell.angle_beta   90.00
_cell.angle_gamma   90.00
#
_symmetry.space_group_name_H-M   'P 1'
#
loop_
_entity.id
_entity.type
_entity.pdbx_description
1 polymer ?
#
loop_
_entity_poly.entity_id
_entity_poly.type
_entity_poly.pdbx_seq_one_letter_code
_entity_poly.pdbx_strand_id
1 'polypeptide(L)'
;MKNLFFIVAMLAMLSMTACTVSESDPMEQVETFDMLATYGAQNVATSTKTFKNLHLDELPGVSIKEACNILASIQKHKESEKHYDVKENLHGNHYDVDIMMDETIGHKYTFTIQLHMQKDNESGIVYYKSYEAACSANDFAWYLKGFSFSTDNATGDNKFESQSYLYFKVLGENVEYIQVPVKVTGTYCPINNKAEFSYTL
;
A
#
# COMPACT_ATOMS: atom_id res chain seq x y z
N MET A 1 42.30 -47.21 21.94
CA MET A 1 42.22 -46.06 20.98
C MET A 1 41.59 -46.42 19.61
N LYS A 2 41.09 -47.62 19.38
CA LYS A 2 40.46 -48.03 18.11
C LYS A 2 38.91 -47.77 18.08
N ASN A 3 38.27 -47.62 19.23
CA ASN A 3 36.83 -47.49 19.32
C ASN A 3 36.32 -46.03 19.25
N LEU A 4 37.24 -45.06 19.38
CA LEU A 4 36.89 -43.64 19.31
C LEU A 4 36.69 -43.15 17.85
N PHE A 5 37.38 -43.77 16.90
CA PHE A 5 37.28 -43.44 15.48
C PHE A 5 35.96 -43.90 14.83
N PHE A 6 35.34 -44.96 15.35
CA PHE A 6 34.07 -45.48 14.82
C PHE A 6 32.87 -44.62 15.24
N ILE A 7 32.94 -44.00 16.41
CA ILE A 7 31.84 -43.11 16.91
C ILE A 7 31.84 -41.81 16.16
N VAL A 8 33.00 -41.25 15.81
CA VAL A 8 33.10 -39.99 15.06
C VAL A 8 32.66 -40.16 13.59
N ALA A 9 32.92 -41.35 12.98
CA ALA A 9 32.47 -41.65 11.63
C ALA A 9 30.95 -41.87 11.52
N MET A 10 30.27 -42.37 12.58
CA MET A 10 28.81 -42.50 12.60
C MET A 10 28.09 -41.20 12.83
N LEU A 11 28.67 -40.23 13.56
CA LEU A 11 28.07 -38.89 13.71
C LEU A 11 28.20 -38.04 12.44
N ALA A 12 29.20 -38.33 11.58
CA ALA A 12 29.37 -37.60 10.32
C ALA A 12 28.41 -38.03 9.18
N MET A 13 27.80 -39.23 9.31
CA MET A 13 26.83 -39.71 8.31
C MET A 13 25.37 -39.37 8.60
N LEU A 14 25.09 -38.75 9.75
CA LEU A 14 23.73 -38.30 10.11
C LEU A 14 23.42 -36.83 9.72
N SER A 15 24.39 -36.16 9.08
CA SER A 15 24.22 -34.75 8.68
C SER A 15 23.95 -34.53 7.18
N MET A 16 23.72 -35.59 6.38
CA MET A 16 23.47 -35.44 4.93
C MET A 16 22.10 -35.93 4.46
N THR A 17 21.11 -35.92 5.31
CA THR A 17 19.71 -36.16 4.86
C THR A 17 18.78 -35.09 5.40
N ALA A 18 18.94 -33.86 4.90
CA ALA A 18 17.93 -32.83 5.07
C ALA A 18 17.97 -31.88 3.87
N CYS A 19 17.81 -32.41 2.66
CA CYS A 19 17.22 -31.72 1.54
C CYS A 19 15.92 -32.45 1.23
N THR A 20 15.01 -32.46 2.18
CA THR A 20 13.61 -32.69 1.89
C THR A 20 13.03 -31.33 1.48
N VAL A 21 12.48 -31.29 0.29
CA VAL A 21 11.49 -30.31 -0.16
C VAL A 21 10.61 -29.99 1.05
N SER A 22 10.64 -28.76 1.55
CA SER A 22 9.73 -28.34 2.59
C SER A 22 8.36 -28.24 1.93
N GLU A 23 7.57 -29.30 2.03
CA GLU A 23 6.12 -29.15 2.04
C GLU A 23 5.86 -28.11 3.13
N SER A 24 5.33 -26.96 2.73
CA SER A 24 4.96 -25.89 3.65
C SER A 24 4.01 -26.48 4.70
N ASP A 25 4.46 -26.46 5.95
CA ASP A 25 3.70 -27.00 7.08
C ASP A 25 2.31 -26.31 7.07
N PRO A 26 1.20 -27.05 7.13
CA PRO A 26 -0.15 -26.47 7.22
C PRO A 26 -0.29 -25.48 8.38
N MET A 27 0.51 -25.65 9.43
CA MET A 27 0.57 -24.74 10.58
C MET A 27 1.20 -23.39 10.22
N GLU A 28 2.22 -23.35 9.35
CA GLU A 28 2.85 -22.11 8.87
C GLU A 28 1.93 -21.32 7.95
N GLN A 29 1.05 -21.98 7.20
CA GLN A 29 0.03 -21.34 6.37
C GLN A 29 -1.08 -20.69 7.21
N VAL A 30 -1.51 -21.33 8.29
CA VAL A 30 -2.53 -20.80 9.20
C VAL A 30 -2.01 -19.55 9.91
N GLU A 31 -0.78 -19.57 10.43
CA GLU A 31 -0.17 -18.41 11.08
C GLU A 31 -0.03 -17.22 10.13
N THR A 32 0.31 -17.47 8.87
CA THR A 32 0.50 -16.39 7.88
C THR A 32 -0.83 -15.79 7.43
N PHE A 33 -1.91 -16.55 7.37
CA PHE A 33 -3.25 -16.03 7.07
C PHE A 33 -3.79 -15.15 8.21
N ASP A 34 -3.54 -15.53 9.45
CA ASP A 34 -3.85 -14.70 10.62
C ASP A 34 -3.07 -13.37 10.59
N MET A 35 -1.84 -13.36 10.09
CA MET A 35 -1.07 -12.13 9.88
C MET A 35 -1.73 -11.20 8.85
N LEU A 36 -2.24 -11.71 7.73
CA LEU A 36 -3.00 -10.89 6.77
C LEU A 36 -4.26 -10.31 7.38
N ALA A 37 -4.94 -11.07 8.23
CA ALA A 37 -6.12 -10.60 8.96
C ALA A 37 -5.79 -9.41 9.88
N THR A 38 -4.58 -9.31 10.44
CA THR A 38 -4.15 -8.15 11.25
C THR A 38 -4.11 -6.84 10.47
N TYR A 39 -3.95 -6.91 9.15
CA TYR A 39 -4.05 -5.76 8.24
C TYR A 39 -5.48 -5.49 7.74
N GLY A 40 -6.48 -6.20 8.29
CA GLY A 40 -7.86 -6.07 7.84
C GLY A 40 -8.13 -6.68 6.46
N ALA A 41 -7.33 -7.67 6.05
CA ALA A 41 -7.51 -8.36 4.78
C ALA A 41 -8.88 -9.04 4.70
N GLN A 42 -9.53 -8.92 3.55
CA GLN A 42 -10.84 -9.51 3.26
C GLN A 42 -10.82 -10.20 1.90
N ASN A 43 -11.51 -11.32 1.79
CA ASN A 43 -11.65 -12.02 0.51
C ASN A 43 -12.50 -11.21 -0.49
N VAL A 44 -12.09 -11.24 -1.76
CA VAL A 44 -12.79 -10.60 -2.87
C VAL A 44 -13.39 -11.67 -3.77
N ALA A 45 -14.70 -11.67 -3.91
CA ALA A 45 -15.37 -12.59 -4.81
C ALA A 45 -15.10 -12.23 -6.28
N THR A 46 -14.77 -13.24 -7.11
CA THR A 46 -14.46 -13.08 -8.53
C THR A 46 -15.64 -12.56 -9.36
N SER A 47 -16.85 -12.64 -8.83
CA SER A 47 -18.07 -12.11 -9.46
C SER A 47 -18.24 -10.60 -9.33
N THR A 48 -17.43 -9.92 -8.50
CA THR A 48 -17.58 -8.49 -8.23
C THR A 48 -17.18 -7.62 -9.43
N LYS A 49 -17.81 -6.46 -9.55
CA LYS A 49 -17.45 -5.47 -10.57
C LYS A 49 -16.02 -4.98 -10.41
N THR A 50 -15.58 -4.79 -9.16
CA THR A 50 -14.22 -4.37 -8.81
C THR A 50 -13.18 -5.38 -9.31
N PHE A 51 -13.41 -6.69 -9.09
CA PHE A 51 -12.54 -7.75 -9.59
C PHE A 51 -12.30 -7.62 -11.09
N LYS A 52 -13.39 -7.46 -11.86
CA LYS A 52 -13.35 -7.36 -13.31
C LYS A 52 -12.71 -6.06 -13.81
N ASN A 53 -13.03 -4.94 -13.17
CA ASN A 53 -12.51 -3.63 -13.59
C ASN A 53 -11.01 -3.46 -13.32
N LEU A 54 -10.48 -4.12 -12.30
CA LEU A 54 -9.06 -4.08 -11.95
C LEU A 54 -8.26 -5.23 -12.55
N HIS A 55 -8.91 -6.12 -13.32
CA HIS A 55 -8.26 -7.27 -13.96
C HIS A 55 -7.42 -8.10 -12.96
N LEU A 56 -7.99 -8.38 -11.78
CA LEU A 56 -7.26 -9.03 -10.69
C LEU A 56 -6.78 -10.44 -11.03
N ASP A 57 -7.42 -11.11 -11.99
CA ASP A 57 -7.02 -12.39 -12.55
C ASP A 57 -5.70 -12.34 -13.31
N GLU A 58 -5.34 -11.17 -13.87
CA GLU A 58 -4.10 -10.95 -14.60
C GLU A 58 -2.89 -10.70 -13.68
N LEU A 59 -3.10 -10.44 -12.38
CA LEU A 59 -2.01 -10.31 -11.43
C LEU A 59 -1.16 -11.59 -11.40
N PRO A 60 0.17 -11.49 -11.30
CA PRO A 60 1.07 -12.64 -11.31
C PRO A 60 0.84 -13.59 -10.13
N GLY A 61 0.28 -13.06 -9.03
CA GLY A 61 0.10 -13.77 -7.80
C GLY A 61 1.37 -13.77 -6.92
N VAL A 62 1.14 -13.71 -5.62
CA VAL A 62 2.18 -13.71 -4.59
C VAL A 62 1.85 -14.75 -3.52
N SER A 63 2.87 -15.27 -2.84
CA SER A 63 2.64 -16.07 -1.64
C SER A 63 2.07 -15.21 -0.50
N ILE A 64 1.44 -15.85 0.48
CA ILE A 64 0.96 -15.16 1.69
C ILE A 64 2.10 -14.40 2.36
N LYS A 65 3.27 -15.02 2.48
CA LYS A 65 4.48 -14.42 3.06
C LYS A 65 4.94 -13.16 2.31
N GLU A 66 4.91 -13.19 0.99
CA GLU A 66 5.24 -12.00 0.17
C GLU A 66 4.23 -10.89 0.35
N ALA A 67 2.92 -11.20 0.37
CA ALA A 67 1.89 -10.21 0.65
C ALA A 67 2.09 -9.56 2.03
N CYS A 68 2.37 -10.34 3.08
CA CYS A 68 2.70 -9.83 4.40
C CYS A 68 3.95 -8.93 4.39
N ASN A 69 5.00 -9.30 3.67
CA ASN A 69 6.23 -8.49 3.56
C ASN A 69 5.96 -7.15 2.85
N ILE A 70 5.14 -7.15 1.81
CA ILE A 70 4.72 -5.92 1.13
C ILE A 70 3.95 -5.01 2.10
N LEU A 71 2.96 -5.54 2.81
CA LEU A 71 2.16 -4.79 3.76
C LEU A 71 3.00 -4.24 4.92
N ALA A 72 3.90 -5.04 5.47
CA ALA A 72 4.84 -4.59 6.51
C ALA A 72 5.76 -3.46 6.02
N SER A 73 6.21 -3.50 4.76
CA SER A 73 7.01 -2.45 4.15
C SER A 73 6.22 -1.14 4.01
N ILE A 74 4.95 -1.23 3.61
CA ILE A 74 4.05 -0.07 3.50
C ILE A 74 3.78 0.50 4.90
N GLN A 75 3.48 -0.34 5.87
CA GLN A 75 3.23 0.08 7.25
C GLN A 75 4.43 0.77 7.87
N LYS A 76 5.64 0.26 7.66
CA LYS A 76 6.88 0.86 8.15
C LYS A 76 7.13 2.23 7.52
N HIS A 77 6.79 2.41 6.24
CA HIS A 77 6.98 3.67 5.54
C HIS A 77 6.04 4.78 6.02
N LYS A 78 4.86 4.42 6.53
CA LYS A 78 3.84 5.29 7.09
C LYS A 78 4.36 6.21 8.19
N GLU A 79 5.36 5.77 8.96
CA GLU A 79 5.86 6.48 10.13
C GLU A 79 6.69 7.73 9.78
N SER A 80 7.00 7.96 8.50
CA SER A 80 7.69 9.17 8.04
C SER A 80 6.66 10.17 7.49
N GLU A 81 6.39 11.25 8.25
CA GLU A 81 5.66 12.40 7.70
C GLU A 81 6.46 13.03 6.57
N LYS A 82 5.83 13.23 5.44
CA LYS A 82 6.45 13.90 4.29
C LYS A 82 5.66 15.12 3.89
N HIS A 83 6.41 16.15 3.52
CA HIS A 83 5.87 17.43 3.07
C HIS A 83 6.06 17.55 1.56
N TYR A 84 5.01 17.94 0.87
CA TYR A 84 5.04 18.13 -0.57
C TYR A 84 4.79 19.60 -0.89
N ASP A 85 5.68 20.17 -1.71
CA ASP A 85 5.46 21.50 -2.25
C ASP A 85 4.36 21.46 -3.31
N VAL A 86 3.57 22.51 -3.36
CA VAL A 86 2.41 22.63 -4.23
C VAL A 86 2.72 23.58 -5.38
N LYS A 87 2.20 23.30 -6.57
CA LYS A 87 2.27 24.21 -7.70
C LYS A 87 0.99 25.02 -7.79
N GLU A 88 1.10 26.32 -7.79
CA GLU A 88 0.00 27.25 -8.02
C GLU A 88 0.20 28.00 -9.34
N ASN A 89 -0.80 27.98 -10.21
CA ASN A 89 -0.82 28.69 -11.47
C ASN A 89 -2.01 29.63 -11.50
N LEU A 90 -1.76 30.95 -11.63
CA LEU A 90 -2.81 31.95 -11.72
C LEU A 90 -3.55 31.85 -13.05
N HIS A 91 -4.86 31.72 -13.01
CA HIS A 91 -5.75 31.66 -14.16
C HIS A 91 -6.94 32.60 -13.99
N GLY A 92 -6.84 33.81 -14.50
CA GLY A 92 -7.87 34.84 -14.30
C GLY A 92 -8.01 35.22 -12.82
N ASN A 93 -9.17 34.94 -12.22
CA ASN A 93 -9.49 35.27 -10.82
C ASN A 93 -9.24 34.10 -9.85
N HIS A 94 -8.62 33.03 -10.27
CA HIS A 94 -8.32 31.87 -9.42
C HIS A 94 -6.94 31.31 -9.69
N TYR A 95 -6.44 30.51 -8.74
CA TYR A 95 -5.27 29.69 -8.92
C TYR A 95 -5.70 28.25 -9.14
N ASP A 96 -5.14 27.59 -10.16
CA ASP A 96 -5.12 26.14 -10.23
C ASP A 96 -4.03 25.64 -9.30
N VAL A 97 -4.39 24.75 -8.38
CA VAL A 97 -3.50 24.21 -7.35
C VAL A 97 -3.33 22.72 -7.59
N ASP A 98 -2.14 22.33 -7.97
CA ASP A 98 -1.76 20.94 -8.18
C ASP A 98 -0.88 20.47 -7.03
N ILE A 99 -1.35 19.46 -6.28
CA ILE A 99 -0.57 18.78 -5.24
C ILE A 99 -0.16 17.42 -5.79
N MET A 100 1.14 17.22 -5.94
CA MET A 100 1.68 15.94 -6.39
C MET A 100 2.39 15.24 -5.23
N MET A 101 2.00 13.99 -4.98
CA MET A 101 2.63 13.10 -4.06
C MET A 101 3.19 11.90 -4.83
N ASP A 102 4.50 11.75 -4.79
CA ASP A 102 5.21 10.56 -5.27
C ASP A 102 5.96 9.92 -4.10
N GLU A 103 5.52 8.72 -3.71
CA GLU A 103 6.12 7.96 -2.62
C GLU A 103 6.63 6.62 -3.09
N THR A 104 7.94 6.40 -2.96
CA THR A 104 8.55 5.11 -3.27
C THR A 104 8.81 4.32 -1.98
N ILE A 105 8.12 3.20 -1.84
CA ILE A 105 8.16 2.34 -0.68
C ILE A 105 9.09 1.16 -0.94
N GLY A 106 10.09 1.00 -0.07
CA GLY A 106 11.05 -0.10 -0.16
C GLY A 106 11.90 -0.11 -1.46
N HIS A 107 12.05 1.04 -2.12
CA HIS A 107 12.70 1.18 -3.43
C HIS A 107 12.07 0.34 -4.56
N LYS A 108 10.84 -0.15 -4.37
CA LYS A 108 10.19 -1.08 -5.30
C LYS A 108 8.85 -0.57 -5.82
N TYR A 109 8.05 0.05 -4.97
CA TYR A 109 6.68 0.46 -5.31
C TYR A 109 6.53 1.97 -5.20
N THR A 110 6.15 2.63 -6.30
CA THR A 110 5.86 4.06 -6.29
C THR A 110 4.36 4.27 -6.34
N PHE A 111 3.83 4.96 -5.34
CA PHE A 111 2.45 5.44 -5.28
C PHE A 111 2.46 6.91 -5.68
N THR A 112 1.67 7.24 -6.67
CA THR A 112 1.49 8.62 -7.14
C THR A 112 0.06 9.05 -6.90
N ILE A 113 -0.14 10.17 -6.22
CA ILE A 113 -1.44 10.86 -6.14
C ILE A 113 -1.23 12.29 -6.63
N GLN A 114 -2.06 12.72 -7.57
CA GLN A 114 -2.15 14.10 -7.98
C GLN A 114 -3.54 14.63 -7.66
N LEU A 115 -3.60 15.65 -6.82
CA LEU A 115 -4.84 16.35 -6.50
C LEU A 115 -4.90 17.65 -7.28
N HIS A 116 -6.03 17.89 -7.95
CA HIS A 116 -6.32 19.12 -8.66
C HIS A 116 -7.34 19.91 -7.85
N MET A 117 -6.98 21.12 -7.49
CA MET A 117 -7.81 22.03 -6.73
C MET A 117 -7.85 23.41 -7.39
N GLN A 118 -8.76 24.23 -6.99
CA GLN A 118 -8.89 25.61 -7.41
C GLN A 118 -8.98 26.50 -6.17
N LYS A 119 -8.14 27.53 -6.09
CA LYS A 119 -8.16 28.53 -5.02
C LYS A 119 -8.66 29.86 -5.58
N ASP A 120 -9.73 30.39 -5.02
CA ASP A 120 -10.23 31.72 -5.36
C ASP A 120 -9.24 32.79 -4.89
N ASN A 121 -8.93 33.76 -5.76
CA ASN A 121 -7.89 34.75 -5.50
C ASN A 121 -8.33 35.82 -4.48
N GLU A 122 -9.62 36.09 -4.38
CA GLU A 122 -10.14 37.15 -3.48
C GLU A 122 -10.43 36.58 -2.09
N SER A 123 -11.14 35.45 -2.04
CA SER A 123 -11.56 34.86 -0.77
C SER A 123 -10.52 33.87 -0.17
N GLY A 124 -9.59 33.38 -0.97
CA GLY A 124 -8.66 32.33 -0.58
C GLY A 124 -9.29 30.94 -0.41
N ILE A 125 -10.60 30.80 -0.71
CA ILE A 125 -11.32 29.54 -0.58
C ILE A 125 -10.82 28.54 -1.61
N VAL A 126 -10.55 27.30 -1.15
CA VAL A 126 -10.06 26.21 -1.98
C VAL A 126 -11.20 25.24 -2.29
N TYR A 127 -11.29 24.86 -3.56
CA TYR A 127 -12.26 23.90 -4.07
C TYR A 127 -11.56 22.71 -4.67
N TYR A 128 -11.94 21.52 -4.25
CA TYR A 128 -11.49 20.26 -4.87
C TYR A 128 -12.13 20.09 -6.26
N LYS A 129 -11.34 19.66 -7.24
CA LYS A 129 -11.77 19.40 -8.61
C LYS A 129 -11.75 17.93 -8.97
N SER A 130 -10.56 17.32 -8.91
CA SER A 130 -10.33 15.94 -9.32
C SER A 130 -9.06 15.39 -8.70
N TYR A 131 -8.84 14.11 -8.90
CA TYR A 131 -7.57 13.45 -8.57
C TYR A 131 -7.20 12.45 -9.66
N GLU A 132 -5.92 12.16 -9.73
CA GLU A 132 -5.35 11.02 -10.42
C GLU A 132 -4.54 10.19 -9.43
N ALA A 133 -4.55 8.86 -9.58
CA ALA A 133 -3.80 7.97 -8.73
C ALA A 133 -3.23 6.80 -9.53
N ALA A 134 -1.97 6.47 -9.30
CA ALA A 134 -1.28 5.38 -9.96
C ALA A 134 -0.35 4.66 -8.98
N CYS A 135 -0.04 3.41 -9.27
CA CYS A 135 0.97 2.65 -8.57
C CYS A 135 1.82 1.87 -9.57
N SER A 136 3.14 1.88 -9.40
CA SER A 136 4.06 1.14 -10.26
C SER A 136 4.17 -0.35 -9.92
N ALA A 137 3.38 -0.86 -8.98
CA ALA A 137 3.41 -2.25 -8.55
C ALA A 137 2.90 -3.18 -9.65
N ASN A 138 3.57 -4.35 -9.80
CA ASN A 138 3.08 -5.46 -10.60
C ASN A 138 2.52 -6.60 -9.72
N ASP A 139 2.89 -6.64 -8.46
CA ASP A 139 2.55 -7.73 -7.53
C ASP A 139 1.16 -7.57 -6.90
N PHE A 140 0.59 -6.36 -6.98
CA PHE A 140 -0.74 -6.04 -6.48
C PHE A 140 -1.35 -4.89 -7.29
N ALA A 141 -2.68 -4.74 -7.21
CA ALA A 141 -3.37 -3.57 -7.73
C ALA A 141 -3.73 -2.61 -6.59
N TRP A 142 -3.62 -1.31 -6.85
CA TRP A 142 -4.06 -0.27 -5.93
C TRP A 142 -5.27 0.46 -6.50
N TYR A 143 -6.30 0.61 -5.68
CA TYR A 143 -7.52 1.32 -6.05
C TYR A 143 -7.87 2.37 -5.01
N LEU A 144 -7.95 3.62 -5.43
CA LEU A 144 -8.32 4.76 -4.61
C LEU A 144 -9.76 5.15 -4.94
N LYS A 145 -10.64 5.14 -3.94
CA LYS A 145 -12.09 5.26 -4.14
C LYS A 145 -12.56 6.70 -4.38
N GLY A 146 -11.74 7.68 -4.02
CA GLY A 146 -12.06 9.11 -4.10
C GLY A 146 -11.68 9.82 -2.81
N PHE A 147 -11.72 11.15 -2.84
CA PHE A 147 -11.40 11.97 -1.67
C PHE A 147 -12.67 12.64 -1.11
N SER A 148 -12.78 12.65 0.21
CA SER A 148 -13.58 13.63 0.94
C SER A 148 -12.71 14.83 1.25
N PHE A 149 -13.28 16.00 1.20
CA PHE A 149 -12.58 17.27 1.36
C PHE A 149 -13.31 18.14 2.38
N SER A 150 -12.58 18.78 3.28
CA SER A 150 -13.13 19.70 4.28
C SER A 150 -12.13 20.82 4.57
N THR A 151 -12.63 22.00 4.91
CA THR A 151 -11.80 23.13 5.32
C THR A 151 -11.93 23.35 6.83
N ASP A 152 -10.82 23.52 7.49
CA ASP A 152 -10.75 23.92 8.90
C ASP A 152 -11.00 25.42 8.99
N ASN A 153 -12.15 25.81 9.54
CA ASN A 153 -12.55 27.23 9.62
C ASN A 153 -11.66 28.08 10.55
N ALA A 154 -10.87 27.45 11.43
CA ALA A 154 -10.00 28.15 12.35
C ALA A 154 -8.64 28.50 11.73
N THR A 155 -8.09 27.59 10.92
CA THR A 155 -6.75 27.72 10.32
C THR A 155 -6.81 28.03 8.82
N GLY A 156 -7.93 27.75 8.16
CA GLY A 156 -8.04 27.81 6.70
C GLY A 156 -7.42 26.60 5.99
N ASP A 157 -6.87 25.64 6.74
CA ASP A 157 -6.26 24.44 6.18
C ASP A 157 -7.34 23.54 5.57
N ASN A 158 -6.99 22.93 4.46
CA ASN A 158 -7.87 22.00 3.76
C ASN A 158 -7.42 20.57 4.09
N LYS A 159 -8.33 19.78 4.67
CA LYS A 159 -8.13 18.39 5.01
C LYS A 159 -8.75 17.51 3.94
N PHE A 160 -8.07 16.48 3.55
CA PHE A 160 -8.57 15.47 2.60
C PHE A 160 -8.30 14.07 3.10
N GLU A 161 -9.24 13.20 2.82
CA GLU A 161 -9.22 11.81 3.23
C GLU A 161 -9.75 10.94 2.10
N SER A 162 -9.07 9.84 1.82
CA SER A 162 -9.51 8.82 0.89
C SER A 162 -9.41 7.44 1.49
N GLN A 163 -10.38 6.61 1.17
CA GLN A 163 -10.30 5.19 1.38
C GLN A 163 -9.80 4.53 0.10
N SER A 164 -8.73 3.78 0.21
CA SER A 164 -8.17 2.99 -0.88
C SER A 164 -8.01 1.53 -0.48
N TYR A 165 -7.68 0.69 -1.44
CA TYR A 165 -7.50 -0.74 -1.22
C TYR A 165 -6.32 -1.24 -2.03
N LEU A 166 -5.54 -2.14 -1.42
CA LEU A 166 -4.58 -2.98 -2.12
C LEU A 166 -5.23 -4.33 -2.40
N TYR A 167 -5.12 -4.80 -3.63
CA TYR A 167 -5.67 -6.08 -4.05
C TYR A 167 -4.53 -7.02 -4.41
N PHE A 168 -4.54 -8.22 -3.83
CA PHE A 168 -3.56 -9.26 -4.09
C PHE A 168 -4.24 -10.50 -4.64
N LYS A 169 -3.57 -11.17 -5.59
CA LYS A 169 -3.83 -12.55 -5.94
C LYS A 169 -2.89 -13.41 -5.13
N VAL A 170 -3.41 -14.16 -4.18
CA VAL A 170 -2.62 -14.96 -3.25
C VAL A 170 -2.58 -16.40 -3.73
N LEU A 171 -1.38 -16.94 -3.84
CA LEU A 171 -1.12 -18.32 -4.23
C LEU A 171 -0.94 -19.19 -2.98
N GLY A 172 -1.79 -20.20 -2.84
CA GLY A 172 -1.77 -21.19 -1.79
C GLY A 172 -2.31 -22.52 -2.32
N GLU A 173 -2.94 -23.33 -1.47
CA GLU A 173 -3.68 -24.54 -1.94
C GLU A 173 -4.78 -24.18 -2.94
N ASN A 174 -5.41 -23.03 -2.73
CA ASN A 174 -6.34 -22.40 -3.66
C ASN A 174 -5.84 -21.00 -4.01
N VAL A 175 -6.19 -20.52 -5.20
CA VAL A 175 -5.95 -19.12 -5.57
C VAL A 175 -7.03 -18.27 -4.90
N GLU A 176 -6.61 -17.34 -4.06
CA GLU A 176 -7.49 -16.41 -3.37
C GLU A 176 -7.20 -14.98 -3.79
N TYR A 177 -8.23 -14.15 -3.78
CA TYR A 177 -8.10 -12.71 -4.03
C TYR A 177 -8.48 -11.99 -2.75
N ILE A 178 -7.56 -11.17 -2.26
CA ILE A 178 -7.76 -10.41 -1.03
C ILE A 178 -7.69 -8.91 -1.30
N GLN A 179 -8.41 -8.14 -0.51
CA GLN A 179 -8.29 -6.70 -0.43
C GLN A 179 -7.85 -6.29 0.98
N VAL A 180 -6.96 -5.31 1.06
CA VAL A 180 -6.49 -4.71 2.30
C VAL A 180 -6.83 -3.22 2.26
N PRO A 181 -7.58 -2.69 3.26
CA PRO A 181 -7.92 -1.28 3.29
C PRO A 181 -6.67 -0.43 3.59
N VAL A 182 -6.54 0.69 2.87
CA VAL A 182 -5.52 1.72 3.11
C VAL A 182 -6.22 3.06 3.17
N LYS A 183 -6.06 3.76 4.28
CA LYS A 183 -6.53 5.12 4.43
C LYS A 183 -5.43 6.09 4.02
N VAL A 184 -5.73 7.04 3.15
CA VAL A 184 -4.86 8.16 2.79
C VAL A 184 -5.46 9.42 3.39
N THR A 185 -4.68 10.13 4.18
CA THR A 185 -5.08 11.43 4.74
C THR A 185 -4.05 12.48 4.38
N GLY A 186 -4.46 13.74 4.33
CA GLY A 186 -3.54 14.82 4.13
C GLY A 186 -4.14 16.18 4.45
N THR A 187 -3.28 17.18 4.45
CA THR A 187 -3.63 18.58 4.63
C THR A 187 -2.96 19.44 3.57
N TYR A 188 -3.63 20.49 3.16
CA TYR A 188 -3.08 21.56 2.35
C TYR A 188 -3.27 22.88 3.07
N CYS A 189 -2.16 23.58 3.34
CA CYS A 189 -2.16 24.90 3.95
C CYS A 189 -1.99 25.97 2.86
N PRO A 190 -3.04 26.76 2.52
CA PRO A 190 -2.99 27.76 1.47
C PRO A 190 -2.05 28.94 1.79
N ILE A 191 -1.73 29.15 3.08
CA ILE A 191 -0.91 30.29 3.54
C ILE A 191 0.57 30.07 3.17
N ASN A 192 1.09 28.86 3.38
CA ASN A 192 2.49 28.54 3.12
C ASN A 192 2.69 27.68 1.87
N ASN A 193 1.61 27.35 1.17
CA ASN A 193 1.57 26.54 -0.04
C ASN A 193 2.23 25.17 0.15
N LYS A 194 1.88 24.47 1.24
CA LYS A 194 2.42 23.14 1.57
C LYS A 194 1.33 22.12 1.78
N ALA A 195 1.63 20.88 1.40
CA ALA A 195 0.79 19.74 1.65
C ALA A 195 1.53 18.66 2.45
N GLU A 196 0.77 17.92 3.23
CA GLU A 196 1.24 16.78 4.01
C GLU A 196 0.36 15.58 3.71
N PHE A 197 0.95 14.39 3.64
CA PHE A 197 0.24 13.15 3.37
C PHE A 197 0.65 12.06 4.36
N SER A 198 -0.29 11.20 4.70
CA SER A 198 -0.09 10.05 5.56
C SER A 198 -0.91 8.87 5.08
N TYR A 199 -0.34 7.66 5.19
CA TYR A 199 -1.04 6.41 4.92
C TYR A 199 -1.31 5.66 6.22
N THR A 200 -2.43 4.92 6.25
CA THR A 200 -2.76 4.00 7.36
C THR A 200 -3.29 2.70 6.77
N LEU A 201 -2.61 1.59 7.09
CA LEU A 201 -3.12 0.23 6.92
C LEU A 201 -4.00 -0.12 8.10
#